data_2d1a1e03ee76ff177670156420165436
#
_entry.id   2d1a1e03ee76ff177670156420165436
#
_cell.length_a   1.000
_cell.length_b   1.000
_cell.length_c   1.000
_cell.angle_alpha   90.00
_cell.angle_beta   90.00
_cell.angle_gamma   90.00
#
_symmetry.space_group_name_H-M   'P 1'
#
loop_
_entity.id
_entity.type
_entity.pdbx_description
1 polymer ?
#
loop_
_entity_poly.entity_id
_entity_poly.type
_entity_poly.pdbx_seq_one_letter_code
_entity_poly.pdbx_strand_id
1 'polypeptide(L)'
;MGDNRAKTLRELAERLDLSITTVSRALAGHEQIALKTRQRVSHAARELGYVPNRAARQLVSGRSGFVGLLMPIRGPNFVDSYLGEFITGLGEGLVSHGLDLFLATVQQGQNELEVLRHVVESGRADGMVVPRIAEQDPRLAYLAMQRFPSVSHGRLREPATPHNWLDSDGEAAFAEAFELLYDHGHRHIGLVTISDRMTFRHYREAGLEGAIARKGDPSVRLSVESFPRFDRPEGVAAINRLLHRDDRPTAMIGLFDEIAISILEQAARAGIDVPNDLSVIGFDNIAAGAYAPPGLTTFDARIRSSARDLAHMLVRVIENPADQPATRLVRPDLVLRASHGPAPRRPNVNE
;
A
#
# COMPACT_ATOMS: atom_id res chain seq x y z
N MET A 1 -43.36 13.53 18.07
CA MET A 1 -42.86 12.87 16.86
C MET A 1 -42.53 13.98 15.88
N GLY A 2 -41.22 14.36 15.79
CA GLY A 2 -40.77 15.41 14.88
C GLY A 2 -40.82 14.92 13.46
N ASP A 3 -41.36 15.74 12.57
CA ASP A 3 -41.39 15.51 11.11
C ASP A 3 -39.97 15.32 10.56
N ASN A 4 -39.59 14.08 10.32
CA ASN A 4 -38.26 13.67 9.82
C ASN A 4 -38.23 13.69 8.28
N ARG A 5 -38.90 14.67 7.66
CA ARG A 5 -38.76 14.94 6.23
C ARG A 5 -37.37 15.49 5.97
N ALA A 6 -36.61 14.81 5.09
CA ALA A 6 -35.33 15.29 4.60
C ALA A 6 -35.52 16.72 4.03
N LYS A 7 -34.91 17.72 4.67
CA LYS A 7 -34.99 19.11 4.25
C LYS A 7 -34.36 19.25 2.85
N THR A 8 -35.03 19.99 1.99
CA THR A 8 -34.72 20.04 0.56
C THR A 8 -33.93 21.30 0.19
N LEU A 9 -33.19 21.23 -0.92
CA LEU A 9 -32.51 22.41 -1.50
C LEU A 9 -33.49 23.52 -1.84
N ARG A 10 -34.76 23.17 -2.18
CA ARG A 10 -35.84 24.11 -2.45
C ARG A 10 -36.22 24.91 -1.19
N GLU A 11 -36.45 24.24 -0.05
CA GLU A 11 -36.76 24.90 1.21
C GLU A 11 -35.65 25.86 1.66
N LEU A 12 -34.38 25.46 1.46
CA LEU A 12 -33.24 26.34 1.74
C LEU A 12 -33.23 27.58 0.82
N ALA A 13 -33.56 27.40 -0.46
CA ALA A 13 -33.66 28.49 -1.44
C ALA A 13 -34.78 29.46 -1.10
N GLU A 14 -35.98 28.97 -0.78
CA GLU A 14 -37.15 29.76 -0.35
C GLU A 14 -36.85 30.56 0.92
N ARG A 15 -36.23 29.94 1.94
CA ARG A 15 -35.87 30.63 3.19
C ARG A 15 -34.88 31.77 2.99
N LEU A 16 -34.01 31.66 2.00
CA LEU A 16 -32.95 32.64 1.72
C LEU A 16 -33.35 33.69 0.67
N ASP A 17 -34.53 33.53 0.06
CA ASP A 17 -34.96 34.31 -1.09
C ASP A 17 -33.94 34.32 -2.22
N LEU A 18 -33.46 33.10 -2.55
CA LEU A 18 -32.46 32.85 -3.59
C LEU A 18 -32.97 31.79 -4.57
N SER A 19 -32.44 31.79 -5.80
CA SER A 19 -32.74 30.73 -6.73
C SER A 19 -32.05 29.40 -6.27
N ILE A 20 -32.67 28.26 -6.59
CA ILE A 20 -32.12 26.93 -6.30
C ILE A 20 -30.70 26.82 -6.89
N THR A 21 -30.50 27.36 -8.08
CA THR A 21 -29.18 27.38 -8.75
C THR A 21 -28.15 28.19 -7.98
N THR A 22 -28.53 29.37 -7.44
CA THR A 22 -27.63 30.20 -6.62
C THR A 22 -27.25 29.49 -5.33
N VAL A 23 -28.23 28.86 -4.65
CA VAL A 23 -27.97 28.08 -3.42
C VAL A 23 -27.08 26.87 -3.69
N SER A 24 -27.35 26.13 -4.75
CA SER A 24 -26.52 24.99 -5.17
C SER A 24 -25.09 25.40 -5.44
N ARG A 25 -24.87 26.47 -6.23
CA ARG A 25 -23.53 26.99 -6.53
C ARG A 25 -22.81 27.54 -5.29
N ALA A 26 -23.57 28.21 -4.38
CA ALA A 26 -23.01 28.72 -3.14
C ALA A 26 -22.51 27.56 -2.22
N LEU A 27 -23.29 26.47 -2.09
CA LEU A 27 -22.92 25.27 -1.35
C LEU A 27 -21.74 24.52 -1.98
N ALA A 28 -21.63 24.57 -3.30
CA ALA A 28 -20.52 23.98 -4.05
C ALA A 28 -19.23 24.85 -4.04
N GLY A 29 -19.28 26.04 -3.41
CA GLY A 29 -18.10 26.90 -3.25
C GLY A 29 -17.74 27.70 -4.49
N HIS A 30 -18.58 27.77 -5.55
CA HIS A 30 -18.28 28.47 -6.78
C HIS A 30 -17.89 29.95 -6.55
N GLU A 31 -16.74 30.36 -7.08
CA GLU A 31 -16.18 31.70 -6.90
C GLU A 31 -17.05 32.81 -7.50
N GLN A 32 -17.87 32.49 -8.48
CA GLN A 32 -18.84 33.41 -9.08
C GLN A 32 -19.94 33.86 -8.07
N ILE A 33 -20.07 33.18 -6.95
CA ILE A 33 -20.98 33.55 -5.86
C ILE A 33 -20.21 34.31 -4.78
N ALA A 34 -20.63 35.53 -4.49
CA ALA A 34 -20.01 36.39 -3.49
C ALA A 34 -19.79 35.65 -2.15
N LEU A 35 -18.62 35.84 -1.53
CA LEU A 35 -18.23 35.17 -0.28
C LEU A 35 -19.33 35.31 0.83
N LYS A 36 -19.90 36.52 0.96
CA LYS A 36 -20.99 36.80 1.91
C LYS A 36 -22.22 35.92 1.65
N THR A 37 -22.57 35.70 0.39
CA THR A 37 -23.71 34.84 -0.01
C THR A 37 -23.38 33.37 0.30
N ARG A 38 -22.16 32.91 -0.01
CA ARG A 38 -21.72 31.56 0.34
C ARG A 38 -21.78 31.28 1.84
N GLN A 39 -21.31 32.21 2.65
CA GLN A 39 -21.38 32.13 4.11
C GLN A 39 -22.82 32.09 4.64
N ARG A 40 -23.70 32.96 4.11
CA ARG A 40 -25.11 33.01 4.45
C ARG A 40 -25.84 31.71 4.14
N VAL A 41 -25.58 31.15 2.96
CA VAL A 41 -26.14 29.85 2.52
C VAL A 41 -25.63 28.69 3.38
N SER A 42 -24.35 28.64 3.66
CA SER A 42 -23.74 27.60 4.51
C SER A 42 -24.21 27.65 5.95
N HIS A 43 -24.46 28.84 6.48
CA HIS A 43 -25.03 29.03 7.83
C HIS A 43 -26.47 28.51 7.88
N ALA A 44 -27.31 28.94 6.95
CA ALA A 44 -28.73 28.55 6.90
C ALA A 44 -28.87 27.01 6.63
N ALA A 45 -27.98 26.41 5.83
CA ALA A 45 -27.97 24.97 5.62
C ALA A 45 -27.70 24.21 6.92
N ARG A 46 -26.72 24.67 7.72
CA ARG A 46 -26.43 24.08 9.05
C ARG A 46 -27.60 24.24 10.04
N GLU A 47 -28.18 25.42 10.13
CA GLU A 47 -29.34 25.67 11.00
C GLU A 47 -30.55 24.81 10.64
N LEU A 48 -30.81 24.61 9.35
CA LEU A 48 -31.87 23.75 8.85
C LEU A 48 -31.56 22.26 8.97
N GLY A 49 -30.28 21.87 9.23
CA GLY A 49 -29.85 20.50 9.15
C GLY A 49 -29.94 19.95 7.71
N TYR A 50 -29.79 20.83 6.71
CA TYR A 50 -29.76 20.42 5.31
C TYR A 50 -28.40 19.78 4.97
N VAL A 51 -28.43 18.54 4.55
CA VAL A 51 -27.25 17.84 4.01
C VAL A 51 -27.43 17.76 2.49
N PRO A 52 -26.48 18.31 1.69
CA PRO A 52 -26.55 18.23 0.25
C PRO A 52 -26.64 16.77 -0.24
N ASN A 53 -27.66 16.47 -1.05
CA ASN A 53 -27.82 15.14 -1.62
C ASN A 53 -26.68 14.85 -2.60
N ARG A 54 -25.83 13.85 -2.31
CA ARG A 54 -24.69 13.45 -3.14
C ARG A 54 -25.12 13.01 -4.53
N ALA A 55 -26.22 12.24 -4.64
CA ALA A 55 -26.73 11.80 -5.94
C ALA A 55 -27.16 12.99 -6.82
N ALA A 56 -27.78 14.03 -6.23
CA ALA A 56 -28.12 15.25 -6.94
C ALA A 56 -26.86 16.03 -7.38
N ARG A 57 -25.81 16.07 -6.55
CA ARG A 57 -24.52 16.68 -6.92
C ARG A 57 -23.85 15.93 -8.04
N GLN A 58 -23.81 14.60 -7.98
CA GLN A 58 -23.25 13.75 -9.03
C GLN A 58 -23.95 13.98 -10.38
N LEU A 59 -25.27 14.09 -10.37
CA LEU A 59 -26.06 14.35 -11.57
C LEU A 59 -25.72 15.70 -12.22
N VAL A 60 -25.38 16.71 -11.42
CA VAL A 60 -25.07 18.08 -11.89
C VAL A 60 -23.59 18.25 -12.23
N SER A 61 -22.68 17.66 -11.43
CA SER A 61 -21.23 17.82 -11.59
C SER A 61 -20.58 16.72 -12.47
N GLY A 62 -21.28 15.59 -12.67
CA GLY A 62 -20.73 14.39 -13.27
C GLY A 62 -19.70 13.66 -12.37
N ARG A 63 -19.49 14.11 -11.12
CA ARG A 63 -18.51 13.55 -10.19
C ARG A 63 -19.20 12.82 -9.04
N SER A 64 -18.69 11.62 -8.71
CA SER A 64 -19.21 10.78 -7.63
C SER A 64 -18.83 11.30 -6.24
N GLY A 65 -17.70 11.98 -6.11
CA GLY A 65 -17.07 12.36 -4.86
C GLY A 65 -16.35 11.20 -4.15
N PHE A 66 -16.09 10.11 -4.87
CA PHE A 66 -15.40 8.95 -4.34
C PHE A 66 -14.12 8.63 -5.11
N VAL A 67 -13.12 8.17 -4.37
CA VAL A 67 -11.93 7.49 -4.89
C VAL A 67 -12.06 6.00 -4.60
N GLY A 68 -11.85 5.17 -5.62
CA GLY A 68 -11.98 3.72 -5.52
C GLY A 68 -10.68 3.04 -5.13
N LEU A 69 -10.77 2.01 -4.28
CA LEU A 69 -9.72 1.07 -3.95
C LEU A 69 -10.27 -0.33 -4.06
N LEU A 70 -9.64 -1.20 -4.87
CA LEU A 70 -9.99 -2.61 -4.90
C LEU A 70 -9.34 -3.36 -3.75
N MET A 71 -10.13 -4.19 -3.07
CA MET A 71 -9.70 -4.96 -1.91
C MET A 71 -10.02 -6.44 -2.09
N PRO A 72 -9.03 -7.25 -2.54
CA PRO A 72 -9.20 -8.69 -2.65
C PRO A 72 -9.37 -9.33 -1.27
N ILE A 73 -10.49 -10.05 -1.08
CA ILE A 73 -10.76 -10.83 0.13
C ILE A 73 -10.16 -12.23 -0.05
N ARG A 74 -9.14 -12.55 0.73
CA ARG A 74 -8.38 -13.80 0.67
C ARG A 74 -8.40 -14.54 2.02
N GLY A 75 -9.60 -14.80 2.56
CA GLY A 75 -9.78 -15.47 3.84
C GLY A 75 -10.05 -14.52 5.02
N PRO A 76 -10.12 -15.04 6.25
CA PRO A 76 -10.58 -14.28 7.41
C PRO A 76 -9.66 -13.11 7.82
N ASN A 77 -8.38 -13.16 7.46
CA ASN A 77 -7.38 -12.12 7.77
C ASN A 77 -6.93 -11.38 6.50
N PHE A 78 -7.87 -10.99 5.64
CA PHE A 78 -7.58 -10.33 4.37
C PHE A 78 -7.05 -8.89 4.53
N VAL A 79 -7.34 -8.23 5.65
CA VAL A 79 -6.78 -6.92 6.00
C VAL A 79 -5.50 -7.16 6.80
N ASP A 80 -4.37 -7.12 6.11
CA ASP A 80 -3.07 -7.12 6.75
C ASP A 80 -2.69 -5.71 7.26
N SER A 81 -1.63 -5.61 8.06
CA SER A 81 -1.20 -4.35 8.66
C SER A 81 -0.84 -3.28 7.62
N TYR A 82 -0.26 -3.69 6.48
CA TYR A 82 0.01 -2.80 5.36
C TYR A 82 -1.29 -2.14 4.86
N LEU A 83 -2.33 -2.93 4.60
CA LEU A 83 -3.58 -2.43 4.03
C LEU A 83 -4.30 -1.50 5.03
N GLY A 84 -4.24 -1.79 6.33
CA GLY A 84 -4.79 -0.94 7.38
C GLY A 84 -4.18 0.46 7.39
N GLU A 85 -2.84 0.57 7.41
CA GLU A 85 -2.11 1.84 7.34
C GLU A 85 -2.33 2.56 6.01
N PHE A 86 -2.39 1.80 4.91
CA PHE A 86 -2.61 2.35 3.57
C PHE A 86 -4.00 3.00 3.43
N ILE A 87 -5.06 2.31 3.88
CA ILE A 87 -6.44 2.84 3.90
C ILE A 87 -6.52 4.10 4.77
N THR A 88 -5.89 4.07 5.95
CA THR A 88 -5.86 5.21 6.86
C THR A 88 -5.21 6.43 6.20
N GLY A 89 -4.04 6.25 5.60
CA GLY A 89 -3.34 7.34 4.90
C GLY A 89 -4.11 7.90 3.71
N LEU A 90 -4.75 7.04 2.91
CA LEU A 90 -5.62 7.48 1.81
C LEU A 90 -6.78 8.33 2.33
N GLY A 91 -7.47 7.87 3.39
CA GLY A 91 -8.58 8.61 3.99
C GLY A 91 -8.15 10.00 4.48
N GLU A 92 -7.00 10.09 5.17
CA GLU A 92 -6.43 11.36 5.63
C GLU A 92 -6.15 12.33 4.48
N GLY A 93 -5.59 11.83 3.37
CA GLY A 93 -5.30 12.65 2.21
C GLY A 93 -6.54 13.12 1.46
N LEU A 94 -7.58 12.29 1.36
CA LEU A 94 -8.79 12.58 0.59
C LEU A 94 -9.73 13.56 1.32
N VAL A 95 -9.80 13.46 2.65
CA VAL A 95 -10.76 14.26 3.47
C VAL A 95 -10.58 15.76 3.27
N SER A 96 -9.34 16.25 3.13
CA SER A 96 -9.05 17.67 2.90
C SER A 96 -9.56 18.20 1.56
N HIS A 97 -9.87 17.31 0.62
CA HIS A 97 -10.41 17.61 -0.71
C HIS A 97 -11.91 17.29 -0.84
N GLY A 98 -12.58 16.90 0.26
CA GLY A 98 -14.00 16.54 0.26
C GLY A 98 -14.32 15.27 -0.53
N LEU A 99 -13.33 14.40 -0.73
CA LEU A 99 -13.46 13.09 -1.35
C LEU A 99 -13.51 12.00 -0.27
N ASP A 100 -14.30 10.96 -0.53
CA ASP A 100 -14.36 9.77 0.32
C ASP A 100 -13.71 8.58 -0.37
N LEU A 101 -13.19 7.64 0.44
CA LEU A 101 -12.67 6.37 -0.05
C LEU A 101 -13.80 5.34 -0.21
N PHE A 102 -13.92 4.75 -1.40
CA PHE A 102 -14.82 3.66 -1.72
C PHE A 102 -14.03 2.35 -1.84
N LEU A 103 -14.37 1.37 -0.99
CA LEU A 103 -13.75 0.04 -1.04
C LEU A 103 -14.60 -0.90 -1.87
N ALA A 104 -14.09 -1.36 -3.01
CA ALA A 104 -14.69 -2.41 -3.83
C ALA A 104 -14.04 -3.74 -3.48
N THR A 105 -14.79 -4.62 -2.81
CA THR A 105 -14.28 -5.95 -2.44
C THR A 105 -14.31 -6.90 -3.62
N VAL A 106 -13.25 -7.68 -3.76
CA VAL A 106 -13.13 -8.75 -4.76
C VAL A 106 -13.15 -10.09 -4.03
N GLN A 107 -14.21 -10.86 -4.21
CA GLN A 107 -14.37 -12.16 -3.56
C GLN A 107 -13.39 -13.19 -4.14
N GLN A 108 -13.14 -14.25 -3.38
CA GLN A 108 -12.34 -15.38 -3.88
C GLN A 108 -12.95 -15.97 -5.15
N GLY A 109 -12.15 -16.10 -6.20
CA GLY A 109 -12.59 -16.57 -7.51
C GLY A 109 -13.15 -15.49 -8.45
N GLN A 110 -13.38 -14.27 -7.98
CA GLN A 110 -13.71 -13.13 -8.86
C GLN A 110 -12.48 -12.56 -9.54
N ASN A 111 -12.66 -12.07 -10.77
CA ASN A 111 -11.64 -11.36 -11.51
C ASN A 111 -11.57 -9.89 -11.07
N GLU A 112 -10.40 -9.46 -10.56
CA GLU A 112 -10.19 -8.07 -10.10
C GLU A 112 -10.43 -7.05 -11.22
N LEU A 113 -10.08 -7.36 -12.47
CA LEU A 113 -10.30 -6.47 -13.61
C LEU A 113 -11.79 -6.27 -13.90
N GLU A 114 -12.63 -7.30 -13.76
CA GLU A 114 -14.07 -7.18 -13.98
C GLU A 114 -14.72 -6.29 -12.92
N VAL A 115 -14.32 -6.44 -11.64
CA VAL A 115 -14.78 -5.57 -10.56
C VAL A 115 -14.34 -4.13 -10.81
N LEU A 116 -13.08 -3.91 -11.24
CA LEU A 116 -12.58 -2.59 -11.60
C LEU A 116 -13.41 -1.96 -12.73
N ARG A 117 -13.65 -2.71 -13.82
CA ARG A 117 -14.46 -2.25 -14.93
C ARG A 117 -15.85 -1.80 -14.49
N HIS A 118 -16.49 -2.63 -13.65
CA HIS A 118 -17.80 -2.27 -13.13
C HIS A 118 -17.80 -0.97 -12.31
N VAL A 119 -16.77 -0.73 -11.49
CA VAL A 119 -16.64 0.53 -10.72
C VAL A 119 -16.48 1.72 -11.66
N VAL A 120 -15.60 1.61 -12.66
CA VAL A 120 -15.31 2.68 -13.62
C VAL A 120 -16.53 2.97 -14.51
N GLU A 121 -17.10 1.95 -15.13
CA GLU A 121 -18.21 2.09 -16.11
C GLU A 121 -19.51 2.55 -15.44
N SER A 122 -19.73 2.21 -14.18
CA SER A 122 -20.90 2.67 -13.42
C SER A 122 -20.73 4.06 -12.79
N GLY A 123 -19.59 4.73 -13.00
CA GLY A 123 -19.33 6.08 -12.45
C GLY A 123 -19.31 6.14 -10.92
N ARG A 124 -18.92 5.04 -10.24
CA ARG A 124 -18.91 4.98 -8.78
C ARG A 124 -17.71 5.68 -8.16
N ALA A 125 -16.66 5.94 -8.92
CA ALA A 125 -15.47 6.63 -8.47
C ALA A 125 -15.04 7.68 -9.49
N ASP A 126 -14.39 8.75 -9.04
CA ASP A 126 -13.80 9.79 -9.86
C ASP A 126 -12.32 9.47 -10.20
N GLY A 127 -11.73 8.54 -9.48
CA GLY A 127 -10.39 8.05 -9.67
C GLY A 127 -10.14 6.74 -8.93
N MET A 128 -9.07 6.03 -9.29
CA MET A 128 -8.69 4.74 -8.70
C MET A 128 -7.28 4.76 -8.13
N VAL A 129 -7.13 4.16 -6.94
CA VAL A 129 -5.82 3.79 -6.37
C VAL A 129 -5.60 2.30 -6.58
N VAL A 130 -4.44 1.95 -7.15
CA VAL A 130 -4.08 0.56 -7.47
C VAL A 130 -2.82 0.16 -6.68
N PRO A 131 -2.96 -0.45 -5.49
CA PRO A 131 -1.83 -0.99 -4.75
C PRO A 131 -1.44 -2.38 -5.24
N ARG A 132 -0.24 -2.84 -4.83
CA ARG A 132 0.21 -4.21 -5.05
C ARG A 132 0.09 -4.62 -6.50
N ILE A 133 0.77 -3.88 -7.38
CA ILE A 133 0.70 -4.09 -8.82
C ILE A 133 1.53 -5.30 -9.25
N ALA A 134 0.99 -6.04 -10.20
CA ALA A 134 1.70 -7.12 -10.88
C ALA A 134 2.70 -6.54 -11.91
N GLU A 135 3.68 -7.35 -12.33
CA GLU A 135 4.65 -6.94 -13.37
C GLU A 135 3.96 -6.57 -14.71
N GLN A 136 2.88 -7.25 -15.02
CA GLN A 136 1.98 -6.93 -16.13
C GLN A 136 0.57 -6.80 -15.56
N ASP A 137 0.25 -5.59 -15.08
CA ASP A 137 -1.01 -5.37 -14.37
C ASP A 137 -2.15 -4.98 -15.33
N PRO A 138 -3.16 -5.85 -15.55
CA PRO A 138 -4.26 -5.57 -16.46
C PRO A 138 -5.16 -4.44 -15.96
N ARG A 139 -5.17 -4.13 -14.66
CA ARG A 139 -5.93 -3.02 -14.08
C ARG A 139 -5.36 -1.68 -14.55
N LEU A 140 -4.03 -1.52 -14.48
CA LEU A 140 -3.36 -0.30 -14.96
C LEU A 140 -3.49 -0.14 -16.46
N ALA A 141 -3.35 -1.23 -17.23
CA ALA A 141 -3.55 -1.19 -18.69
C ALA A 141 -4.97 -0.74 -19.07
N TYR A 142 -5.98 -1.25 -18.38
CA TYR A 142 -7.38 -0.85 -18.62
C TYR A 142 -7.62 0.62 -18.25
N LEU A 143 -7.15 1.08 -17.07
CA LEU A 143 -7.31 2.46 -16.63
C LEU A 143 -6.64 3.46 -17.60
N ALA A 144 -5.43 3.12 -18.11
CA ALA A 144 -4.73 3.91 -19.10
C ALA A 144 -5.52 3.97 -20.43
N MET A 145 -6.05 2.84 -20.91
CA MET A 145 -6.87 2.79 -22.13
C MET A 145 -8.14 3.65 -22.01
N GLN A 146 -8.78 3.64 -20.84
CA GLN A 146 -9.95 4.47 -20.54
C GLN A 146 -9.61 5.93 -20.23
N ARG A 147 -8.34 6.30 -20.14
CA ARG A 147 -7.87 7.60 -19.63
C ARG A 147 -8.51 7.96 -18.31
N PHE A 148 -8.75 6.94 -17.46
CA PHE A 148 -9.41 7.12 -16.19
C PHE A 148 -8.38 7.58 -15.14
N PRO A 149 -8.67 8.63 -14.33
CA PRO A 149 -7.75 9.13 -13.31
C PRO A 149 -7.31 8.01 -12.37
N SER A 150 -6.01 7.75 -12.32
CA SER A 150 -5.48 6.66 -11.49
C SER A 150 -4.05 6.91 -11.06
N VAL A 151 -3.72 6.33 -9.90
CA VAL A 151 -2.36 6.28 -9.35
C VAL A 151 -2.08 4.88 -8.84
N SER A 152 -0.82 4.42 -8.92
CA SER A 152 -0.43 3.14 -8.33
C SER A 152 0.51 3.32 -7.15
N HIS A 153 0.37 2.44 -6.13
CA HIS A 153 1.41 2.21 -5.15
C HIS A 153 2.27 1.04 -5.63
N GLY A 154 3.41 1.38 -6.16
CA GLY A 154 4.28 0.53 -6.95
C GLY A 154 4.49 1.08 -8.37
N ARG A 155 5.64 0.77 -8.96
CA ARG A 155 6.04 1.15 -10.32
C ARG A 155 6.16 -0.08 -11.22
N LEU A 156 5.72 0.03 -12.48
CA LEU A 156 6.00 -0.98 -13.50
C LEU A 156 7.47 -0.88 -13.94
N ARG A 157 8.05 -2.00 -14.36
CA ARG A 157 9.43 -2.03 -14.88
C ARG A 157 9.55 -1.33 -16.22
N GLU A 158 8.66 -1.68 -17.12
CA GLU A 158 8.62 -1.21 -18.52
C GLU A 158 7.17 -0.86 -18.85
N PRO A 159 6.67 0.30 -18.43
CA PRO A 159 5.30 0.68 -18.71
C PRO A 159 5.14 0.98 -20.21
N ALA A 160 4.18 0.33 -20.85
CA ALA A 160 3.79 0.64 -22.24
C ALA A 160 3.26 2.08 -22.36
N THR A 161 2.71 2.63 -21.29
CA THR A 161 2.22 4.00 -21.18
C THR A 161 2.69 4.58 -19.84
N PRO A 162 3.24 5.80 -19.82
CA PRO A 162 3.56 6.49 -18.58
C PRO A 162 2.32 6.59 -17.67
N HIS A 163 2.48 6.38 -16.38
CA HIS A 163 1.40 6.44 -15.39
C HIS A 163 1.87 7.11 -14.10
N ASN A 164 0.92 7.57 -13.29
CA ASN A 164 1.20 8.16 -12.00
C ASN A 164 1.50 7.07 -10.97
N TRP A 165 2.61 7.19 -10.25
CA TRP A 165 2.96 6.23 -9.22
C TRP A 165 3.75 6.86 -8.06
N LEU A 166 3.58 6.29 -6.90
CA LEU A 166 4.47 6.42 -5.75
C LEU A 166 4.90 5.01 -5.35
N ASP A 167 6.18 4.79 -5.12
CA ASP A 167 6.71 3.49 -4.73
C ASP A 167 7.75 3.63 -3.62
N SER A 168 7.89 2.59 -2.80
CA SER A 168 8.98 2.46 -1.85
C SER A 168 10.21 1.87 -2.54
N ASP A 169 11.39 2.44 -2.29
CA ASP A 169 12.65 1.96 -2.86
C ASP A 169 13.10 0.65 -2.20
N GLY A 170 12.40 -0.42 -2.55
CA GLY A 170 12.70 -1.76 -2.08
C GLY A 170 14.05 -2.29 -2.57
N GLU A 171 14.51 -1.80 -3.73
CA GLU A 171 15.82 -2.17 -4.27
C GLU A 171 16.95 -1.64 -3.37
N ALA A 172 16.90 -0.35 -3.00
CA ALA A 172 17.87 0.24 -2.09
C ALA A 172 17.82 -0.40 -0.70
N ALA A 173 16.60 -0.68 -0.16
CA ALA A 173 16.44 -1.28 1.15
C ALA A 173 17.02 -2.70 1.24
N PHE A 174 16.78 -3.54 0.22
CA PHE A 174 17.29 -4.92 0.23
C PHE A 174 18.81 -4.98 -0.06
N ALA A 175 19.34 -4.02 -0.80
CA ALA A 175 20.78 -3.81 -0.89
C ALA A 175 21.38 -3.43 0.47
N GLU A 176 20.76 -2.51 1.21
CA GLU A 176 21.17 -2.09 2.55
C GLU A 176 21.06 -3.23 3.57
N ALA A 177 20.00 -4.05 3.49
CA ALA A 177 19.85 -5.25 4.32
C ALA A 177 21.00 -6.25 4.10
N PHE A 178 21.40 -6.45 2.85
CA PHE A 178 22.57 -7.29 2.53
C PHE A 178 23.85 -6.71 3.12
N GLU A 179 24.14 -5.43 2.92
CA GLU A 179 25.36 -4.80 3.43
C GLU A 179 25.42 -4.90 4.96
N LEU A 180 24.31 -4.65 5.67
CA LEU A 180 24.22 -4.82 7.12
C LEU A 180 24.62 -6.25 7.53
N LEU A 181 24.05 -7.27 6.93
CA LEU A 181 24.33 -8.66 7.24
C LEU A 181 25.76 -9.05 6.87
N TYR A 182 26.25 -8.58 5.73
CA TYR A 182 27.61 -8.83 5.26
C TYR A 182 28.65 -8.25 6.22
N ASP A 183 28.45 -7.02 6.70
CA ASP A 183 29.34 -6.34 7.65
C ASP A 183 29.34 -7.01 9.03
N HIS A 184 28.24 -7.70 9.39
CA HIS A 184 28.14 -8.56 10.57
C HIS A 184 28.78 -9.94 10.36
N GLY A 185 29.38 -10.20 9.20
CA GLY A 185 30.11 -11.44 8.91
C GLY A 185 29.27 -12.57 8.29
N HIS A 186 27.99 -12.33 8.01
CA HIS A 186 27.15 -13.34 7.35
C HIS A 186 27.61 -13.55 5.90
N ARG A 187 27.71 -14.82 5.48
CA ARG A 187 28.09 -15.21 4.11
C ARG A 187 27.09 -16.19 3.48
N HIS A 188 26.20 -16.75 4.27
CA HIS A 188 25.09 -17.55 3.77
C HIS A 188 23.77 -16.89 4.23
N ILE A 189 23.05 -16.34 3.27
CA ILE A 189 21.80 -15.59 3.49
C ILE A 189 20.65 -16.40 2.87
N GLY A 190 19.55 -16.52 3.60
CA GLY A 190 18.29 -17.05 3.13
C GLY A 190 17.34 -15.90 2.76
N LEU A 191 16.66 -16.02 1.65
CA LEU A 191 15.53 -15.14 1.30
C LEU A 191 14.25 -15.98 1.27
N VAL A 192 13.25 -15.56 2.04
CA VAL A 192 11.91 -16.13 1.96
C VAL A 192 11.00 -15.12 1.27
N THR A 193 10.49 -15.49 0.10
CA THR A 193 9.76 -14.62 -0.81
C THR A 193 8.44 -15.25 -1.25
N ILE A 194 7.70 -14.57 -2.11
CA ILE A 194 6.45 -15.08 -2.70
C ILE A 194 6.67 -15.52 -4.15
N SER A 195 5.86 -16.46 -4.65
CA SER A 195 5.92 -16.87 -6.06
C SER A 195 5.13 -15.95 -7.00
N ASP A 196 4.24 -15.11 -6.44
CA ASP A 196 3.44 -14.15 -7.20
C ASP A 196 4.32 -13.11 -7.89
N ARG A 197 4.06 -12.82 -9.17
CA ARG A 197 4.84 -11.89 -9.99
C ARG A 197 4.46 -10.45 -9.72
N MET A 198 4.81 -9.97 -8.53
CA MET A 198 4.56 -8.60 -8.08
C MET A 198 5.78 -7.72 -8.29
N THR A 199 5.58 -6.44 -8.64
CA THR A 199 6.70 -5.52 -8.90
C THR A 199 7.56 -5.28 -7.67
N PHE A 200 6.97 -5.16 -6.48
CA PHE A 200 7.73 -4.97 -5.23
C PHE A 200 8.65 -6.18 -4.92
N ARG A 201 8.19 -7.40 -5.20
CA ARG A 201 9.03 -8.59 -5.11
C ARG A 201 10.26 -8.46 -6.01
N HIS A 202 10.02 -8.15 -7.29
CA HIS A 202 11.10 -8.01 -8.28
C HIS A 202 12.16 -6.99 -7.83
N TYR A 203 11.75 -5.77 -7.41
CA TYR A 203 12.71 -4.76 -7.00
C TYR A 203 13.48 -5.13 -5.73
N ARG A 204 12.84 -5.76 -4.75
CA ARG A 204 13.50 -6.22 -3.53
C ARG A 204 14.52 -7.32 -3.83
N GLU A 205 14.13 -8.32 -4.62
CA GLU A 205 15.05 -9.39 -5.05
C GLU A 205 16.23 -8.83 -5.86
N ALA A 206 15.97 -7.96 -6.83
CA ALA A 206 17.01 -7.32 -7.63
C ALA A 206 17.99 -6.47 -6.77
N GLY A 207 17.51 -5.81 -5.73
CA GLY A 207 18.33 -5.07 -4.78
C GLY A 207 19.32 -5.97 -4.04
N LEU A 208 18.83 -7.07 -3.50
CA LEU A 208 19.63 -8.09 -2.80
C LEU A 208 20.68 -8.73 -3.74
N GLU A 209 20.21 -9.25 -4.87
CA GLU A 209 21.08 -9.92 -5.86
C GLU A 209 22.13 -8.95 -6.44
N GLY A 210 21.72 -7.72 -6.76
CA GLY A 210 22.62 -6.68 -7.24
C GLY A 210 23.68 -6.28 -6.22
N ALA A 211 23.35 -6.22 -4.92
CA ALA A 211 24.30 -5.93 -3.86
C ALA A 211 25.32 -7.09 -3.69
N ILE A 212 24.85 -8.33 -3.72
CA ILE A 212 25.72 -9.53 -3.69
C ILE A 212 26.70 -9.51 -4.89
N ALA A 213 26.19 -9.23 -6.08
CA ALA A 213 27.02 -9.18 -7.28
C ALA A 213 28.05 -8.05 -7.24
N ARG A 214 27.68 -6.86 -6.76
CA ARG A 214 28.61 -5.73 -6.59
C ARG A 214 29.70 -6.01 -5.56
N LYS A 215 29.37 -6.77 -4.51
CA LYS A 215 30.37 -7.17 -3.48
C LYS A 215 31.44 -8.10 -4.07
N GLY A 216 31.06 -8.97 -4.99
CA GLY A 216 31.98 -9.87 -5.71
C GLY A 216 32.70 -10.87 -4.81
N ASP A 217 32.22 -11.14 -3.60
CA ASP A 217 32.80 -12.10 -2.66
C ASP A 217 32.27 -13.52 -2.98
N PRO A 218 33.11 -14.44 -3.48
CA PRO A 218 32.69 -15.78 -3.86
C PRO A 218 32.24 -16.66 -2.67
N SER A 219 32.51 -16.23 -1.43
CA SER A 219 32.06 -16.94 -0.24
C SER A 219 30.59 -16.68 0.07
N VAL A 220 29.97 -15.63 -0.52
CA VAL A 220 28.57 -15.31 -0.32
C VAL A 220 27.67 -16.28 -1.07
N ARG A 221 26.72 -16.86 -0.35
CA ARG A 221 25.68 -17.74 -0.90
C ARG A 221 24.30 -17.19 -0.56
N LEU A 222 23.39 -17.23 -1.55
CA LEU A 222 21.99 -16.91 -1.40
C LEU A 222 21.16 -18.18 -1.60
N SER A 223 20.33 -18.52 -0.62
CA SER A 223 19.31 -19.57 -0.72
C SER A 223 17.93 -18.94 -0.73
N VAL A 224 17.12 -19.22 -1.74
CA VAL A 224 15.82 -18.61 -1.94
C VAL A 224 14.72 -19.68 -1.84
N GLU A 225 13.73 -19.44 -1.02
CA GLU A 225 12.48 -20.21 -0.97
C GLU A 225 11.31 -19.29 -1.26
N SER A 226 10.36 -19.78 -2.07
CA SER A 226 9.17 -19.00 -2.44
C SER A 226 7.90 -19.81 -2.29
N PHE A 227 6.79 -19.13 -1.99
CA PHE A 227 5.47 -19.73 -1.84
C PHE A 227 4.38 -18.79 -2.34
N PRO A 228 3.17 -19.28 -2.69
CA PRO A 228 2.05 -18.43 -3.03
C PRO A 228 1.65 -17.53 -1.84
N ARG A 229 1.55 -16.23 -2.06
CA ARG A 229 1.44 -15.20 -1.01
C ARG A 229 0.45 -15.50 0.12
N PHE A 230 -0.68 -16.12 -0.21
CA PHE A 230 -1.74 -16.39 0.77
C PHE A 230 -1.75 -17.83 1.27
N ASP A 231 -0.78 -18.64 0.85
CA ASP A 231 -0.61 -20.04 1.29
C ASP A 231 0.29 -20.10 2.53
N ARG A 232 -0.30 -19.84 3.71
CA ARG A 232 0.45 -19.87 4.98
C ARG A 232 1.09 -21.22 5.28
N PRO A 233 0.43 -22.38 5.09
CA PRO A 233 1.06 -23.69 5.27
C PRO A 233 2.31 -23.86 4.42
N GLU A 234 2.26 -23.51 3.13
CA GLU A 234 3.43 -23.58 2.25
C GLU A 234 4.50 -22.55 2.65
N GLY A 235 4.11 -21.36 3.13
CA GLY A 235 5.05 -20.38 3.69
C GLY A 235 5.83 -20.92 4.87
N VAL A 236 5.17 -21.61 5.80
CA VAL A 236 5.82 -22.31 6.93
C VAL A 236 6.73 -23.42 6.43
N ALA A 237 6.30 -24.21 5.43
CA ALA A 237 7.12 -25.26 4.85
C ALA A 237 8.38 -24.70 4.17
N ALA A 238 8.27 -23.59 3.42
CA ALA A 238 9.38 -22.90 2.78
C ALA A 238 10.41 -22.41 3.80
N ILE A 239 9.96 -21.79 4.90
CA ILE A 239 10.83 -21.37 6.01
C ILE A 239 11.57 -22.57 6.60
N ASN A 240 10.85 -23.65 6.91
CA ASN A 240 11.42 -24.84 7.51
C ASN A 240 12.42 -25.56 6.59
N ARG A 241 12.23 -25.51 5.26
CA ARG A 241 13.24 -26.04 4.31
C ARG A 241 14.59 -25.34 4.45
N LEU A 242 14.62 -24.03 4.75
CA LEU A 242 15.86 -23.30 5.02
C LEU A 242 16.41 -23.57 6.42
N LEU A 243 15.57 -23.60 7.45
CA LEU A 243 16.00 -23.74 8.84
C LEU A 243 16.57 -25.12 9.17
N HIS A 244 16.07 -26.20 8.52
CA HIS A 244 16.48 -27.58 8.82
C HIS A 244 17.56 -28.11 7.85
N ARG A 245 18.22 -27.27 7.06
CA ARG A 245 19.38 -27.65 6.26
C ARG A 245 20.61 -27.86 7.14
N ASP A 246 21.45 -28.83 6.82
CA ASP A 246 22.76 -29.03 7.48
C ASP A 246 23.64 -27.77 7.31
N ASP A 247 23.57 -27.14 6.12
CA ASP A 247 24.26 -25.91 5.78
C ASP A 247 23.36 -24.68 5.89
N ARG A 248 22.45 -24.63 6.86
CA ARG A 248 21.44 -23.56 6.96
C ARG A 248 22.04 -22.16 6.87
N PRO A 249 21.31 -21.16 6.32
CA PRO A 249 21.71 -19.78 6.37
C PRO A 249 21.93 -19.28 7.80
N THR A 250 22.89 -18.39 8.00
CA THR A 250 23.12 -17.71 9.28
C THR A 250 22.34 -16.41 9.42
N ALA A 251 21.76 -15.92 8.32
CA ALA A 251 20.82 -14.80 8.30
C ALA A 251 19.69 -15.09 7.33
N MET A 252 18.49 -14.62 7.63
CA MET A 252 17.34 -14.74 6.74
C MET A 252 16.64 -13.39 6.58
N ILE A 253 16.22 -13.10 5.35
CA ILE A 253 15.42 -11.93 5.00
C ILE A 253 14.03 -12.40 4.62
N GLY A 254 13.00 -11.88 5.29
CA GLY A 254 11.61 -12.01 4.86
C GLY A 254 11.27 -10.92 3.86
N LEU A 255 10.60 -11.26 2.75
CA LEU A 255 10.21 -10.28 1.74
C LEU A 255 9.40 -9.11 2.34
N PHE A 256 8.63 -9.37 3.40
CA PHE A 256 7.93 -8.40 4.24
C PHE A 256 7.80 -8.94 5.67
N ASP A 257 7.39 -8.09 6.61
CA ASP A 257 7.44 -8.39 8.05
C ASP A 257 6.63 -9.61 8.46
N GLU A 258 5.46 -9.89 7.85
CA GLU A 258 4.69 -11.10 8.19
C GLU A 258 5.48 -12.38 7.90
N ILE A 259 6.30 -12.39 6.82
CA ILE A 259 7.21 -13.52 6.55
C ILE A 259 8.32 -13.55 7.59
N ALA A 260 8.93 -12.39 7.89
CA ALA A 260 10.03 -12.31 8.86
C ALA A 260 9.57 -12.73 10.28
N ILE A 261 8.38 -12.33 10.71
CA ILE A 261 7.77 -12.77 11.98
C ILE A 261 7.55 -14.29 11.97
N SER A 262 7.08 -14.84 10.84
CA SER A 262 6.94 -16.30 10.70
C SER A 262 8.30 -17.01 10.79
N ILE A 263 9.40 -16.42 10.25
CA ILE A 263 10.76 -16.94 10.42
C ILE A 263 11.14 -16.96 11.90
N LEU A 264 10.90 -15.86 12.65
CA LEU A 264 11.17 -15.81 14.09
C LEU A 264 10.40 -16.90 14.86
N GLU A 265 9.13 -17.09 14.53
CA GLU A 265 8.29 -18.12 15.14
C GLU A 265 8.80 -19.54 14.87
N GLN A 266 9.17 -19.87 13.62
CA GLN A 266 9.68 -21.18 13.25
C GLN A 266 11.09 -21.42 13.84
N ALA A 267 11.95 -20.40 13.88
CA ALA A 267 13.26 -20.47 14.53
C ALA A 267 13.12 -20.81 16.01
N ALA A 268 12.23 -20.11 16.73
CA ALA A 268 11.95 -20.39 18.15
C ALA A 268 11.44 -21.83 18.38
N ARG A 269 10.53 -22.32 17.51
CA ARG A 269 10.03 -23.71 17.56
C ARG A 269 11.14 -24.74 17.30
N ALA A 270 12.12 -24.41 16.47
CA ALA A 270 13.26 -25.26 16.18
C ALA A 270 14.41 -25.13 17.21
N GLY A 271 14.24 -24.30 18.25
CA GLY A 271 15.30 -24.06 19.26
C GLY A 271 16.47 -23.25 18.73
N ILE A 272 16.29 -22.48 17.63
CA ILE A 272 17.30 -21.62 17.02
C ILE A 272 17.21 -20.25 17.68
N ASP A 273 18.30 -19.80 18.27
CA ASP A 273 18.36 -18.52 18.98
C ASP A 273 18.57 -17.36 18.00
N VAL A 274 17.69 -16.36 18.09
CA VAL A 274 17.79 -15.11 17.31
C VAL A 274 18.16 -13.98 18.29
N PRO A 275 19.27 -13.25 18.06
CA PRO A 275 20.10 -13.22 16.85
C PRO A 275 21.32 -14.15 16.86
N ASN A 276 21.61 -14.90 17.94
CA ASN A 276 22.91 -15.54 18.13
C ASN A 276 23.20 -16.68 17.14
N ASP A 277 22.17 -17.46 16.76
CA ASP A 277 22.29 -18.55 15.78
C ASP A 277 21.80 -18.14 14.39
N LEU A 278 20.92 -17.14 14.32
CA LEU A 278 20.26 -16.69 13.10
C LEU A 278 19.89 -15.21 13.21
N SER A 279 20.34 -14.38 12.27
CA SER A 279 19.84 -13.02 12.10
C SER A 279 18.58 -13.01 11.23
N VAL A 280 17.59 -12.15 11.55
CA VAL A 280 16.36 -12.01 10.77
C VAL A 280 16.07 -10.54 10.49
N ILE A 281 15.78 -10.21 9.21
CA ILE A 281 15.40 -8.86 8.77
C ILE A 281 14.08 -8.94 8.01
N GLY A 282 13.21 -7.95 8.22
CA GLY A 282 11.93 -7.78 7.53
C GLY A 282 11.85 -6.48 6.72
N PHE A 283 10.62 -6.14 6.30
CA PHE A 283 10.28 -4.91 5.59
C PHE A 283 8.81 -4.57 5.85
N ASP A 284 8.47 -3.32 6.04
CA ASP A 284 7.19 -2.63 6.24
C ASP A 284 7.06 -1.97 7.62
N ASN A 285 7.84 -2.36 8.63
CA ASN A 285 7.78 -1.88 10.02
C ASN A 285 6.36 -1.99 10.62
N ILE A 286 5.71 -3.14 10.44
CA ILE A 286 4.40 -3.36 11.05
C ILE A 286 4.51 -3.44 12.58
N ALA A 287 3.47 -2.97 13.30
CA ALA A 287 3.47 -2.91 14.76
C ALA A 287 3.79 -4.26 15.42
N ALA A 288 3.32 -5.38 14.85
CA ALA A 288 3.59 -6.72 15.37
C ALA A 288 5.09 -7.05 15.41
N GLY A 289 5.90 -6.53 14.49
CA GLY A 289 7.35 -6.77 14.43
C GLY A 289 8.09 -6.23 15.66
N ALA A 290 7.62 -5.14 16.25
CA ALA A 290 8.22 -4.58 17.47
C ALA A 290 7.99 -5.46 18.71
N TYR A 291 6.90 -6.22 18.72
CA TYR A 291 6.52 -7.10 19.84
C TYR A 291 6.88 -8.58 19.61
N ALA A 292 7.27 -8.96 18.40
CA ALA A 292 7.74 -10.31 18.09
C ALA A 292 9.15 -10.49 18.68
N PRO A 293 9.35 -11.37 19.70
CA PRO A 293 10.67 -11.54 20.29
C PRO A 293 11.72 -12.01 19.26
N PRO A 294 12.94 -11.44 19.28
CA PRO A 294 13.48 -10.46 20.25
C PRO A 294 13.24 -8.98 19.83
N GLY A 295 12.34 -8.71 18.90
CA GLY A 295 12.08 -7.44 18.23
C GLY A 295 12.70 -7.43 16.83
N LEU A 296 11.85 -7.36 15.80
CA LEU A 296 12.24 -7.50 14.39
C LEU A 296 12.93 -6.24 13.85
N THR A 297 14.17 -6.36 13.39
CA THR A 297 14.85 -5.38 12.53
C THR A 297 14.18 -5.37 11.16
N THR A 298 13.82 -4.18 10.67
CA THR A 298 12.99 -4.03 9.48
C THR A 298 13.23 -2.69 8.80
N PHE A 299 12.57 -2.43 7.69
CA PHE A 299 12.56 -1.13 7.02
C PHE A 299 11.18 -0.49 7.12
N ASP A 300 11.13 0.77 7.56
CA ASP A 300 9.90 1.57 7.56
C ASP A 300 9.62 2.11 6.15
N ALA A 301 8.68 1.49 5.47
CA ALA A 301 8.21 1.92 4.16
C ALA A 301 7.34 3.19 4.20
N ARG A 302 7.09 3.77 5.38
CA ARG A 302 6.26 4.97 5.60
C ARG A 302 4.89 4.87 4.92
N ILE A 303 4.25 3.71 5.00
CA ILE A 303 3.06 3.32 4.24
C ILE A 303 1.94 4.36 4.37
N ARG A 304 1.63 4.81 5.61
CA ARG A 304 0.55 5.78 5.86
C ARG A 304 0.82 7.14 5.21
N SER A 305 2.05 7.67 5.34
CA SER A 305 2.41 8.94 4.72
C SER A 305 2.47 8.84 3.20
N SER A 306 2.99 7.72 2.67
CA SER A 306 3.01 7.45 1.23
C SER A 306 1.60 7.35 0.64
N ALA A 307 0.67 6.71 1.36
CA ALA A 307 -0.73 6.63 0.95
C ALA A 307 -1.43 8.00 0.95
N ARG A 308 -1.13 8.86 1.95
CA ARG A 308 -1.63 10.24 1.97
C ARG A 308 -1.10 11.06 0.79
N ASP A 309 0.20 10.95 0.50
CA ASP A 309 0.81 11.64 -0.64
C ASP A 309 0.24 11.12 -1.99
N LEU A 310 -0.05 9.81 -2.07
CA LEU A 310 -0.68 9.19 -3.22
C LEU A 310 -2.11 9.70 -3.43
N ALA A 311 -2.87 9.91 -2.34
CA ALA A 311 -4.19 10.53 -2.39
C ALA A 311 -4.12 11.95 -2.97
N HIS A 312 -3.18 12.78 -2.50
CA HIS A 312 -2.96 14.14 -3.04
C HIS A 312 -2.53 14.09 -4.53
N MET A 313 -1.71 13.11 -4.91
CA MET A 313 -1.34 12.90 -6.31
C MET A 313 -2.58 12.59 -7.16
N LEU A 314 -3.45 11.68 -6.71
CA LEU A 314 -4.67 11.33 -7.42
C LEU A 314 -5.63 12.50 -7.55
N VAL A 315 -5.80 13.30 -6.50
CA VAL A 315 -6.64 14.52 -6.57
C VAL A 315 -6.17 15.43 -7.70
N ARG A 316 -4.86 15.68 -7.81
CA ARG A 316 -4.30 16.49 -8.91
C ARG A 316 -4.61 15.89 -10.28
N VAL A 317 -4.51 14.56 -10.42
CA VAL A 317 -4.84 13.86 -11.67
C VAL A 317 -6.33 13.99 -12.01
N ILE A 318 -7.22 13.94 -11.02
CA ILE A 318 -8.67 14.14 -11.21
C ILE A 318 -8.97 15.57 -11.65
N GLU A 319 -8.28 16.56 -11.09
CA GLU A 319 -8.48 17.98 -11.39
C GLU A 319 -7.84 18.37 -12.74
N ASN A 320 -6.68 17.82 -13.06
CA ASN A 320 -5.86 18.16 -14.22
C ASN A 320 -5.39 16.89 -14.98
N PRO A 321 -6.31 16.20 -15.68
CA PRO A 321 -6.01 14.91 -16.32
C PRO A 321 -5.05 15.00 -17.52
N ALA A 322 -4.73 16.21 -17.99
CA ALA A 322 -3.79 16.45 -19.09
C ALA A 322 -2.34 16.67 -18.61
N ASP A 323 -2.10 16.74 -17.29
CA ASP A 323 -0.76 16.92 -16.76
C ASP A 323 0.14 15.72 -17.04
N GLN A 324 1.46 15.96 -17.06
CA GLN A 324 2.44 14.90 -17.17
C GLN A 324 2.34 13.98 -15.94
N PRO A 325 2.52 12.66 -16.11
CA PRO A 325 2.47 11.71 -15.01
C PRO A 325 3.46 12.05 -13.90
N ALA A 326 2.96 12.13 -12.68
CA ALA A 326 3.77 12.35 -11.49
C ALA A 326 4.32 11.01 -10.99
N THR A 327 5.62 10.99 -10.69
CA THR A 327 6.30 9.81 -10.17
C THR A 327 7.09 10.14 -8.92
N ARG A 328 7.08 9.24 -7.93
CA ARG A 328 7.85 9.44 -6.69
C ARG A 328 8.36 8.12 -6.13
N LEU A 329 9.67 8.07 -5.89
CA LEU A 329 10.33 6.99 -5.17
C LEU A 329 10.67 7.44 -3.76
N VAL A 330 10.25 6.68 -2.74
CA VAL A 330 10.44 6.99 -1.32
C VAL A 330 11.43 6.00 -0.74
N ARG A 331 12.54 6.50 -0.19
CA ARG A 331 13.52 5.63 0.49
C ARG A 331 12.95 5.20 1.85
N PRO A 332 12.89 3.88 2.14
CA PRO A 332 12.55 3.37 3.46
C PRO A 332 13.67 3.66 4.47
N ASP A 333 13.31 3.79 5.73
CA ASP A 333 14.27 3.95 6.82
C ASP A 333 14.55 2.59 7.49
N LEU A 334 15.83 2.24 7.67
CA LEU A 334 16.21 1.06 8.44
C LEU A 334 15.89 1.28 9.93
N VAL A 335 15.13 0.35 10.51
CA VAL A 335 14.74 0.33 11.92
C VAL A 335 15.44 -0.85 12.59
N LEU A 336 16.54 -0.56 13.27
CA LEU A 336 17.33 -1.57 13.98
C LEU A 336 16.62 -1.99 15.26
N ARG A 337 16.49 -3.31 15.47
CA ARG A 337 16.03 -3.97 16.69
C ARG A 337 16.94 -5.17 17.00
N ALA A 338 16.49 -6.08 17.82
CA ALA A 338 17.36 -7.14 18.36
C ALA A 338 17.38 -8.45 17.54
N SER A 339 16.72 -8.51 16.38
CA SER A 339 16.69 -9.73 15.56
C SER A 339 17.89 -9.94 14.64
N HIS A 340 18.87 -9.04 14.63
CA HIS A 340 20.11 -9.17 13.88
C HIS A 340 21.33 -9.01 14.78
N GLY A 341 22.43 -9.65 14.44
CA GLY A 341 23.67 -9.63 15.20
C GLY A 341 24.83 -10.19 14.39
N PRO A 342 26.01 -10.37 14.98
CA PRO A 342 27.15 -10.98 14.32
C PRO A 342 26.89 -12.42 13.89
N ALA A 343 27.46 -12.82 12.74
CA ALA A 343 27.37 -14.19 12.27
C ALA A 343 27.89 -15.18 13.35
N PRO A 344 27.21 -16.29 13.58
CA PRO A 344 27.63 -17.30 14.54
C PRO A 344 29.00 -17.86 14.13
N ARG A 345 29.90 -17.99 15.10
CA ARG A 345 31.19 -18.67 14.89
C ARG A 345 30.91 -20.15 14.68
N ARG A 346 31.03 -20.67 13.47
CA ARG A 346 31.02 -22.12 13.25
C ARG A 346 32.29 -22.68 13.85
N PRO A 347 32.24 -23.77 14.67
CA PRO A 347 33.45 -24.47 15.05
C PRO A 347 34.14 -24.96 13.78
N ASN A 348 35.46 -24.73 13.68
CA ASN A 348 36.27 -25.28 12.61
C ASN A 348 36.08 -26.81 12.59
N VAL A 349 35.56 -27.37 11.51
CA VAL A 349 35.36 -28.81 11.30
C VAL A 349 36.72 -29.53 11.10
N ASN A 350 37.85 -28.87 11.36
CA ASN A 350 39.21 -29.37 11.18
C ASN A 350 40.07 -29.33 12.45
N GLU A 351 39.48 -29.56 13.63
CA GLU A 351 40.24 -29.92 14.84
C GLU A 351 39.85 -31.33 15.33
#